data_bcfdd383e7f666458ab495b4542eb08c
#
_entry.id   bcfdd383e7f666458ab495b4542eb08c
#
_cell.length_a   1.000
_cell.length_b   1.000
_cell.length_c   1.000
_cell.angle_alpha   90.00
_cell.angle_beta   90.00
_cell.angle_gamma   90.00
#
_symmetry.space_group_name_H-M   'P 1'
#
loop_
_entity.id
_entity.type
_entity.pdbx_description
1 polymer ?
#
loop_
_entity_poly.entity_id
_entity_poly.type
_entity_poly.pdbx_seq_one_letter_code
_entity_poly.pdbx_strand_id
1 'polypeptide(L)'
;MVETTDIRELKGIGEKTQQLFAKLNIYTVGDLIRYYPRGYDVYEKQVPISEVEEGRIMTVTGMIFGRVQVSGTKNMQITTLHVKDLTGTLRVIWFRMPFLRNTLAGGGMITLRGRITRRRNGIVMEHPEIFYPSHRYEEKLDTLQPIYSLTAGLTNNTIMKTIRQALDGLDLSKERLPEDIRLRYGLAEYNYALKGIHFPEDKEVFYHARKRRVLEEFLNLLIQKNLLNH
;
A
#
# COMPACT_ATOMS: atom_id res chain seq x y z
N MET A 1 -21.39 -12.88 2.85
CA MET A 1 -21.42 -11.52 2.24
C MET A 1 -21.54 -11.67 0.73
N VAL A 2 -22.24 -10.77 0.06
CA VAL A 2 -22.40 -10.74 -1.41
C VAL A 2 -21.92 -9.42 -1.98
N GLU A 3 -21.70 -9.34 -3.29
CA GLU A 3 -21.18 -8.11 -3.92
C GLU A 3 -22.10 -6.89 -3.77
N THR A 4 -23.42 -7.12 -3.65
CA THR A 4 -24.41 -6.06 -3.44
C THR A 4 -24.49 -5.56 -1.99
N THR A 5 -23.75 -6.18 -1.06
CA THR A 5 -23.69 -5.77 0.35
C THR A 5 -23.17 -4.33 0.45
N ASP A 6 -23.85 -3.48 1.24
CA ASP A 6 -23.41 -2.10 1.51
C ASP A 6 -22.03 -2.11 2.19
N ILE A 7 -21.15 -1.19 1.78
CA ILE A 7 -19.80 -1.09 2.32
C ILE A 7 -19.78 -0.82 3.84
N ARG A 8 -20.85 -0.26 4.42
CA ARG A 8 -20.99 0.01 5.87
C ARG A 8 -21.00 -1.26 6.71
N GLU A 9 -21.33 -2.40 6.13
CA GLU A 9 -21.31 -3.67 6.85
C GLU A 9 -19.89 -4.19 7.12
N LEU A 10 -18.90 -3.60 6.45
CA LEU A 10 -17.50 -3.91 6.73
C LEU A 10 -17.04 -3.25 8.03
N LYS A 11 -16.31 -4.03 8.85
CA LYS A 11 -15.82 -3.57 10.15
C LYS A 11 -14.92 -2.33 9.99
N GLY A 12 -15.23 -1.28 10.75
CA GLY A 12 -14.45 -0.03 10.75
C GLY A 12 -14.94 1.00 9.73
N ILE A 13 -16.00 0.71 8.97
CA ILE A 13 -16.62 1.65 8.05
C ILE A 13 -17.84 2.30 8.71
N GLY A 14 -17.60 3.40 9.41
CA GLY A 14 -18.67 4.28 9.89
C GLY A 14 -19.09 5.31 8.83
N GLU A 15 -20.10 6.10 9.13
CA GLU A 15 -20.70 7.10 8.22
C GLU A 15 -19.65 8.03 7.56
N LYS A 16 -18.69 8.56 8.34
CA LYS A 16 -17.64 9.43 7.81
C LYS A 16 -16.74 8.69 6.80
N THR A 17 -16.39 7.46 7.07
CA THR A 17 -15.53 6.66 6.18
C THR A 17 -16.30 6.26 4.93
N GLN A 18 -17.59 5.91 5.04
CA GLN A 18 -18.47 5.66 3.90
C GLN A 18 -18.53 6.87 2.96
N GLN A 19 -18.71 8.07 3.49
CA GLN A 19 -18.71 9.30 2.68
C GLN A 19 -17.39 9.52 1.92
N LEU A 20 -16.26 9.08 2.48
CA LEU A 20 -14.98 9.12 1.78
C LEU A 20 -14.90 8.10 0.64
N PHE A 21 -15.40 6.88 0.85
CA PHE A 21 -15.51 5.87 -0.21
C PHE A 21 -16.49 6.29 -1.31
N ALA A 22 -17.61 6.93 -0.95
CA ALA A 22 -18.57 7.47 -1.92
C ALA A 22 -17.95 8.51 -2.88
N LYS A 23 -16.94 9.29 -2.44
CA LYS A 23 -16.17 10.19 -3.33
C LYS A 23 -15.35 9.46 -4.38
N LEU A 24 -15.13 8.17 -4.19
CA LEU A 24 -14.46 7.27 -5.15
C LEU A 24 -15.46 6.40 -5.90
N ASN A 25 -16.77 6.69 -5.80
CA ASN A 25 -17.90 5.92 -6.35
C ASN A 25 -17.93 4.47 -5.82
N ILE A 26 -17.55 4.26 -4.56
CA ILE A 26 -17.57 2.97 -3.90
C ILE A 26 -18.69 2.98 -2.85
N TYR A 27 -19.74 2.22 -3.10
CA TYR A 27 -20.95 2.10 -2.26
C TYR A 27 -21.17 0.69 -1.75
N THR A 28 -20.75 -0.31 -2.55
CA THR A 28 -20.94 -1.72 -2.27
C THR A 28 -19.61 -2.46 -2.16
N VAL A 29 -19.65 -3.67 -1.61
CA VAL A 29 -18.51 -4.59 -1.59
C VAL A 29 -18.04 -4.91 -3.01
N GLY A 30 -18.97 -5.03 -3.95
CA GLY A 30 -18.68 -5.23 -5.37
C GLY A 30 -17.92 -4.07 -6.01
N ASP A 31 -18.29 -2.81 -5.69
CA ASP A 31 -17.53 -1.65 -6.16
C ASP A 31 -16.12 -1.65 -5.58
N LEU A 32 -15.99 -1.99 -4.30
CA LEU A 32 -14.73 -2.02 -3.59
C LEU A 32 -13.75 -3.05 -4.19
N ILE A 33 -14.18 -4.27 -4.47
CA ILE A 33 -13.30 -5.31 -5.05
C ILE A 33 -12.97 -5.06 -6.52
N ARG A 34 -13.73 -4.17 -7.20
CA ARG A 34 -13.41 -3.70 -8.55
C ARG A 34 -12.60 -2.39 -8.54
N TYR A 35 -12.35 -1.83 -7.37
CA TYR A 35 -11.48 -0.67 -7.24
C TYR A 35 -10.02 -1.11 -7.26
N TYR A 36 -9.48 -1.33 -8.46
CA TYR A 36 -8.17 -1.88 -8.66
C TYR A 36 -7.04 -0.90 -8.33
N PRO A 37 -5.86 -1.41 -7.91
CA PRO A 37 -4.68 -0.58 -7.71
C PRO A 37 -4.30 0.17 -9.00
N ARG A 38 -3.94 1.44 -8.88
CA ARG A 38 -3.37 2.24 -9.98
C ARG A 38 -1.92 1.89 -10.31
N GLY A 39 -1.25 1.18 -9.41
CA GLY A 39 0.14 0.76 -9.51
C GLY A 39 0.56 -0.04 -8.29
N TYR A 40 1.82 -0.44 -8.28
CA TYR A 40 2.42 -1.20 -7.18
C TYR A 40 3.75 -0.59 -6.80
N ASP A 41 4.01 -0.54 -5.51
CA ASP A 41 5.30 -0.19 -4.93
C ASP A 41 6.06 -1.47 -4.61
N VAL A 42 7.35 -1.51 -4.92
CA VAL A 42 8.23 -2.63 -4.61
C VAL A 42 9.10 -2.24 -3.43
N TYR A 43 9.10 -3.07 -2.39
CA TYR A 43 9.95 -2.85 -1.23
C TYR A 43 11.31 -3.51 -1.49
N GLU A 44 12.31 -2.69 -1.78
CA GLU A 44 13.66 -3.11 -2.12
C GLU A 44 14.49 -3.40 -0.87
N LYS A 45 15.58 -4.17 -1.02
CA LYS A 45 16.50 -4.44 0.09
C LYS A 45 17.05 -3.15 0.70
N GLN A 46 17.36 -3.22 1.99
CA GLN A 46 17.98 -2.12 2.72
C GLN A 46 19.39 -1.88 2.18
N VAL A 47 19.78 -0.61 2.15
CA VAL A 47 21.14 -0.18 1.80
C VAL A 47 21.87 0.36 3.02
N PRO A 48 23.22 0.28 3.05
CA PRO A 48 24.03 1.00 4.03
C PRO A 48 23.77 2.50 4.00
N ILE A 49 23.87 3.18 5.14
CA ILE A 49 23.66 4.64 5.21
C ILE A 49 24.66 5.40 4.32
N SER A 50 25.86 4.88 4.13
CA SER A 50 26.86 5.47 3.22
C SER A 50 26.47 5.46 1.74
N GLU A 51 25.51 4.61 1.35
CA GLU A 51 25.07 4.42 -0.04
C GLU A 51 23.75 5.14 -0.36
N VAL A 52 23.22 5.94 0.57
CA VAL A 52 21.98 6.67 0.30
C VAL A 52 22.18 7.76 -0.75
N GLU A 53 21.28 7.80 -1.74
CA GLU A 53 21.31 8.72 -2.88
C GLU A 53 20.21 9.77 -2.76
N GLU A 54 20.59 11.05 -2.97
CA GLU A 54 19.64 12.17 -2.98
C GLU A 54 18.58 12.01 -4.07
N GLY A 55 17.34 12.38 -3.75
CA GLY A 55 16.21 12.35 -4.68
C GLY A 55 15.48 11.00 -4.76
N ARG A 56 16.07 9.92 -4.26
CA ARG A 56 15.50 8.56 -4.29
C ARG A 56 14.71 8.23 -3.03
N ILE A 57 13.78 7.30 -3.15
CA ILE A 57 13.18 6.61 -2.00
C ILE A 57 14.08 5.42 -1.71
N MET A 58 14.60 5.36 -0.50
CA MET A 58 15.55 4.32 -0.09
C MET A 58 15.18 3.76 1.28
N THR A 59 15.65 2.56 1.56
CA THR A 59 15.42 1.88 2.83
C THR A 59 16.74 1.69 3.55
N VAL A 60 16.78 2.09 4.81
CA VAL A 60 17.92 1.89 5.69
C VAL A 60 17.48 1.21 6.99
N THR A 61 18.34 0.38 7.55
CA THR A 61 18.16 -0.23 8.86
C THR A 61 19.32 0.18 9.77
N GLY A 62 19.01 0.60 10.97
CA GLY A 62 20.05 0.99 11.94
C GLY A 62 19.51 1.15 13.36
N MET A 63 20.42 1.40 14.28
CA MET A 63 20.12 1.69 15.68
C MET A 63 19.66 3.13 15.83
N ILE A 64 18.62 3.35 16.63
CA ILE A 64 18.26 4.69 17.09
C ILE A 64 19.43 5.27 17.91
N PHE A 65 19.99 6.38 17.46
CA PHE A 65 21.13 7.03 18.08
C PHE A 65 20.74 8.36 18.72
N GLY A 66 20.95 8.47 20.01
CA GLY A 66 20.58 9.63 20.80
C GLY A 66 19.08 9.69 21.13
N ARG A 67 18.60 10.88 21.48
CA ARG A 67 17.19 11.11 21.84
C ARG A 67 16.39 11.64 20.68
N VAL A 68 15.14 11.19 20.55
CA VAL A 68 14.17 11.79 19.62
C VAL A 68 13.86 13.21 20.08
N GLN A 69 14.10 14.18 19.23
CA GLN A 69 13.89 15.59 19.52
C GLN A 69 12.64 16.12 18.84
N VAL A 70 11.91 16.98 19.52
CA VAL A 70 10.78 17.72 18.93
C VAL A 70 11.09 19.21 19.09
N SER A 71 11.13 19.93 17.98
CA SER A 71 11.42 21.36 17.91
C SER A 71 10.37 22.09 17.08
N GLY A 72 10.37 23.42 17.16
CA GLY A 72 9.44 24.27 16.42
C GLY A 72 8.23 24.72 17.25
N THR A 73 7.34 25.46 16.59
CA THR A 73 6.10 25.99 17.18
C THR A 73 4.96 24.96 17.10
N LYS A 74 3.86 25.18 17.86
CA LYS A 74 2.68 24.29 17.88
C LYS A 74 2.14 23.93 16.47
N ASN A 75 2.27 24.85 15.52
CA ASN A 75 1.77 24.68 14.15
C ASN A 75 2.82 24.09 13.19
N MET A 76 4.10 24.11 13.55
CA MET A 76 5.21 23.64 12.70
C MET A 76 6.23 22.85 13.53
N GLN A 77 5.77 21.76 14.14
CA GLN A 77 6.64 20.87 14.90
C GLN A 77 7.44 19.95 13.97
N ILE A 78 8.71 19.81 14.26
CA ILE A 78 9.64 18.92 13.57
C ILE A 78 10.13 17.89 14.57
N THR A 79 9.86 16.63 14.32
CA THR A 79 10.46 15.50 15.06
C THR A 79 11.71 15.08 14.34
N THR A 80 12.84 15.04 15.05
CA THR A 80 14.14 14.64 14.52
C THR A 80 14.66 13.41 15.24
N LEU A 81 15.14 12.45 14.48
CA LEU A 81 15.79 11.23 14.94
C LEU A 81 17.11 11.07 14.20
N HIS A 82 18.11 10.46 14.83
CA HIS A 82 19.31 9.97 14.17
C HIS A 82 19.32 8.45 14.21
N VAL A 83 19.59 7.84 13.07
CA VAL A 83 19.77 6.39 12.93
C VAL A 83 21.20 6.11 12.50
N LYS A 84 21.85 5.15 13.15
CA LYS A 84 23.24 4.79 12.92
C LYS A 84 23.35 3.33 12.52
N ASP A 85 24.13 3.04 11.49
CA ASP A 85 24.63 1.72 11.15
C ASP A 85 26.17 1.67 11.24
N LEU A 86 26.79 0.64 10.72
CA LEU A 86 28.26 0.51 10.68
C LEU A 86 28.94 1.50 9.73
N THR A 87 28.19 2.09 8.80
CA THR A 87 28.70 2.90 7.69
C THR A 87 28.50 4.39 7.91
N GLY A 88 27.56 4.79 8.76
CA GLY A 88 27.29 6.21 8.99
C GLY A 88 26.14 6.50 9.94
N THR A 89 25.75 7.76 9.94
CA THR A 89 24.58 8.26 10.68
C THR A 89 23.71 9.09 9.76
N LEU A 90 22.41 8.76 9.71
CA LEU A 90 21.41 9.46 8.93
C LEU A 90 20.47 10.23 9.84
N ARG A 91 20.27 11.52 9.53
CA ARG A 91 19.26 12.33 10.17
C ARG A 91 17.90 12.09 9.50
N VAL A 92 16.88 11.88 10.31
CA VAL A 92 15.50 11.59 9.88
C VAL A 92 14.58 12.64 10.47
N ILE A 93 13.64 13.14 9.66
CA ILE A 93 12.71 14.17 10.09
C ILE A 93 11.27 13.87 9.71
N TRP A 94 10.36 14.23 10.61
CA TRP A 94 8.91 14.22 10.39
C TRP A 94 8.33 15.59 10.78
N PHE A 95 7.41 16.08 9.98
CA PHE A 95 6.65 17.28 10.31
C PHE A 95 5.32 16.91 10.96
N ARG A 96 4.90 17.62 12.01
CA ARG A 96 3.62 17.46 12.71
C ARG A 96 3.38 16.06 13.29
N MET A 97 4.44 15.36 13.68
CA MET A 97 4.36 14.03 14.30
C MET A 97 5.09 13.95 15.65
N PRO A 98 4.75 14.82 16.64
CA PRO A 98 5.47 14.88 17.93
C PRO A 98 5.31 13.60 18.77
N PHE A 99 4.24 12.82 18.54
CA PHE A 99 3.98 11.57 19.25
C PHE A 99 5.08 10.51 19.01
N LEU A 100 5.82 10.60 17.89
CA LEU A 100 6.93 9.69 17.60
C LEU A 100 8.04 9.75 18.67
N ARG A 101 8.16 10.85 19.38
CA ARG A 101 9.09 10.94 20.54
C ARG A 101 8.84 9.85 21.56
N ASN A 102 7.57 9.57 21.87
CA ASN A 102 7.21 8.54 22.84
C ASN A 102 7.28 7.13 22.22
N THR A 103 6.82 7.00 20.98
CA THR A 103 6.82 5.70 20.27
C THR A 103 8.23 5.15 20.08
N LEU A 104 9.22 6.02 19.82
CA LEU A 104 10.60 5.64 19.52
C LEU A 104 11.56 5.84 20.69
N ALA A 105 11.05 6.22 21.89
CA ALA A 105 11.86 6.50 23.07
C ALA A 105 12.64 5.26 23.58
N GLY A 106 12.15 4.05 23.30
CA GLY A 106 12.77 2.80 23.74
C GLY A 106 14.10 2.46 23.05
N GLY A 107 14.46 3.19 22.01
CA GLY A 107 15.65 2.87 21.21
C GLY A 107 15.53 1.53 20.46
N GLY A 108 16.66 1.01 19.98
CA GLY A 108 16.74 -0.29 19.29
C GLY A 108 16.83 -0.18 17.76
N MET A 109 16.76 -1.32 17.10
CA MET A 109 16.84 -1.42 15.64
C MET A 109 15.53 -0.97 14.99
N ILE A 110 15.66 -0.09 14.00
CA ILE A 110 14.55 0.44 13.23
C ILE A 110 14.88 0.38 11.73
N THR A 111 13.89 0.05 10.92
CA THR A 111 13.97 0.17 9.46
C THR A 111 13.10 1.33 9.02
N LEU A 112 13.66 2.18 8.17
CA LEU A 112 13.06 3.40 7.66
C LEU A 112 13.09 3.40 6.13
N ARG A 113 11.95 3.65 5.49
CA ARG A 113 11.85 3.79 4.04
C ARG A 113 11.28 5.17 3.70
N GLY A 114 12.07 5.98 3.02
CA GLY A 114 11.65 7.35 2.72
C GLY A 114 12.53 8.03 1.67
N ARG A 115 12.09 9.22 1.28
CA ARG A 115 12.82 10.04 0.31
C ARG A 115 14.06 10.65 0.98
N ILE A 116 15.18 10.52 0.30
CA ILE A 116 16.44 11.17 0.66
C ILE A 116 16.46 12.56 0.05
N THR A 117 16.64 13.59 0.86
CA THR A 117 16.70 15.00 0.42
C THR A 117 17.92 15.70 1.00
N ARG A 118 18.39 16.73 0.29
CA ARG A 118 19.45 17.60 0.80
C ARG A 118 18.85 18.81 1.51
N ARG A 119 19.26 19.00 2.73
CA ARG A 119 18.96 20.19 3.52
C ARG A 119 20.25 20.98 3.82
N ARG A 120 20.11 22.20 4.38
CA ARG A 120 21.24 23.06 4.69
C ARG A 120 22.35 22.36 5.52
N ASN A 121 21.95 21.41 6.37
CA ASN A 121 22.84 20.68 7.28
C ASN A 121 23.09 19.23 6.82
N GLY A 122 23.11 18.96 5.51
CA GLY A 122 23.41 17.65 4.94
C GLY A 122 22.19 16.87 4.45
N ILE A 123 22.42 15.61 4.20
CA ILE A 123 21.39 14.67 3.70
C ILE A 123 20.47 14.27 4.86
N VAL A 124 19.19 14.20 4.58
CA VAL A 124 18.16 13.77 5.54
C VAL A 124 17.16 12.84 4.85
N MET A 125 16.53 11.96 5.61
CA MET A 125 15.37 11.21 5.17
C MET A 125 14.11 11.90 5.68
N GLU A 126 13.19 12.23 4.77
CA GLU A 126 11.97 12.98 5.10
C GLU A 126 10.75 12.10 5.13
N HIS A 127 9.95 12.21 6.19
CA HIS A 127 8.70 11.50 6.38
C HIS A 127 8.76 10.02 6.02
N PRO A 128 9.79 9.26 6.46
CA PRO A 128 9.85 7.85 6.14
C PRO A 128 8.70 7.06 6.75
N GLU A 129 8.34 5.98 6.06
CA GLU A 129 7.60 4.89 6.65
C GLU A 129 8.47 4.20 7.71
N ILE A 130 7.86 3.85 8.82
CA ILE A 130 8.54 3.34 10.02
C ILE A 130 8.19 1.86 10.19
N PHE A 131 9.23 1.03 10.25
CA PHE A 131 9.12 -0.39 10.61
C PHE A 131 9.85 -0.61 11.94
N TYR A 132 9.07 -0.67 13.00
CA TYR A 132 9.56 -0.87 14.35
C TYR A 132 8.71 -1.96 15.05
N PRO A 133 9.30 -3.06 15.48
CA PRO A 133 10.68 -3.51 15.26
C PRO A 133 11.02 -3.74 13.76
N SER A 134 12.33 -3.72 13.45
CA SER A 134 12.85 -3.72 12.08
C SER A 134 12.45 -4.92 11.23
N HIS A 135 12.26 -6.11 11.84
CA HIS A 135 11.87 -7.33 11.12
C HIS A 135 10.52 -7.22 10.36
N ARG A 136 9.65 -6.29 10.75
CA ARG A 136 8.40 -6.02 10.01
C ARG A 136 8.61 -5.55 8.58
N TYR A 137 9.82 -5.11 8.24
CA TYR A 137 10.15 -4.75 6.87
C TYR A 137 10.41 -6.00 6.01
N GLU A 138 11.00 -7.04 6.59
CA GLU A 138 11.34 -8.28 5.90
C GLU A 138 10.09 -8.98 5.33
N GLU A 139 8.96 -8.86 6.02
CA GLU A 139 7.66 -9.38 5.56
C GLU A 139 7.15 -8.68 4.28
N LYS A 140 7.70 -7.51 3.94
CA LYS A 140 7.33 -6.75 2.75
C LYS A 140 8.38 -6.79 1.64
N LEU A 141 9.55 -7.37 1.91
CA LEU A 141 10.61 -7.45 0.91
C LEU A 141 10.14 -8.21 -0.33
N ASP A 142 10.52 -7.67 -1.50
CA ASP A 142 10.23 -8.24 -2.82
C ASP A 142 8.73 -8.44 -3.11
N THR A 143 7.83 -7.92 -2.24
CA THR A 143 6.39 -7.95 -2.47
C THR A 143 5.92 -6.74 -3.25
N LEU A 144 4.85 -6.93 -4.03
CA LEU A 144 4.16 -5.87 -4.75
C LEU A 144 3.08 -5.26 -3.85
N GLN A 145 3.36 -4.09 -3.29
CA GLN A 145 2.40 -3.38 -2.43
C GLN A 145 1.44 -2.53 -3.28
N PRO A 146 0.13 -2.78 -3.25
CA PRO A 146 -0.82 -2.07 -4.09
C PRO A 146 -0.93 -0.59 -3.71
N ILE A 147 -0.96 0.28 -4.70
CA ILE A 147 -1.19 1.72 -4.55
C ILE A 147 -2.55 2.04 -5.17
N TYR A 148 -3.47 2.56 -4.35
CA TYR A 148 -4.79 2.97 -4.80
C TYR A 148 -4.85 4.48 -5.03
N SER A 149 -5.80 4.93 -5.86
CA SER A 149 -6.15 6.34 -5.92
C SER A 149 -6.83 6.75 -4.61
N LEU A 150 -6.51 7.93 -4.12
CA LEU A 150 -6.97 8.39 -2.81
C LEU A 150 -7.82 9.65 -2.93
N THR A 151 -8.70 9.84 -1.95
CA THR A 151 -9.36 11.13 -1.68
C THR A 151 -8.88 11.68 -0.33
N ALA A 152 -9.03 12.98 -0.11
CA ALA A 152 -8.66 13.61 1.15
C ALA A 152 -9.36 12.92 2.34
N GLY A 153 -8.59 12.50 3.33
CA GLY A 153 -9.07 11.78 4.51
C GLY A 153 -9.08 10.26 4.40
N LEU A 154 -8.84 9.67 3.22
CA LEU A 154 -8.74 8.22 3.03
C LEU A 154 -7.29 7.82 2.76
N THR A 155 -6.77 6.85 3.50
CA THR A 155 -5.40 6.37 3.35
C THR A 155 -5.34 5.08 2.54
N ASN A 156 -4.21 4.82 1.87
CA ASN A 156 -3.98 3.56 1.15
C ASN A 156 -4.16 2.34 2.07
N ASN A 157 -3.67 2.43 3.29
CA ASN A 157 -3.80 1.37 4.29
C ASN A 157 -5.27 1.10 4.67
N THR A 158 -6.11 2.13 4.75
CA THR A 158 -7.55 1.97 4.98
C THR A 158 -8.20 1.20 3.84
N ILE A 159 -7.92 1.59 2.58
CA ILE A 159 -8.46 0.90 1.40
C ILE A 159 -7.99 -0.57 1.38
N MET A 160 -6.70 -0.82 1.56
CA MET A 160 -6.14 -2.17 1.60
C MET A 160 -6.80 -3.06 2.64
N LYS A 161 -6.96 -2.56 3.87
CA LYS A 161 -7.61 -3.31 4.96
C LYS A 161 -9.06 -3.62 4.63
N THR A 162 -9.77 -2.67 4.07
CA THR A 162 -11.19 -2.84 3.72
C THR A 162 -11.36 -3.84 2.57
N ILE A 163 -10.50 -3.78 1.54
CA ILE A 163 -10.51 -4.76 0.43
C ILE A 163 -10.18 -6.17 0.94
N ARG A 164 -9.16 -6.31 1.81
CA ARG A 164 -8.81 -7.62 2.39
C ARG A 164 -10.00 -8.21 3.12
N GLN A 165 -10.67 -7.43 3.97
CA GLN A 165 -11.87 -7.86 4.69
C GLN A 165 -13.01 -8.26 3.73
N ALA A 166 -13.21 -7.52 2.64
CA ALA A 166 -14.20 -7.83 1.62
C ALA A 166 -13.90 -9.15 0.92
N LEU A 167 -12.64 -9.37 0.51
CA LEU A 167 -12.20 -10.61 -0.17
C LEU A 167 -12.31 -11.83 0.75
N ASP A 168 -12.03 -11.67 2.05
CA ASP A 168 -12.15 -12.75 3.05
C ASP A 168 -13.61 -13.10 3.35
N GLY A 169 -14.53 -12.14 3.22
CA GLY A 169 -15.95 -12.33 3.51
C GLY A 169 -16.82 -12.74 2.32
N LEU A 170 -16.30 -12.64 1.09
CA LEU A 170 -17.04 -13.01 -0.13
C LEU A 170 -16.89 -14.49 -0.46
N ASP A 171 -17.97 -15.10 -0.97
CA ASP A 171 -17.87 -16.37 -1.67
C ASP A 171 -17.37 -16.13 -3.10
N LEU A 172 -16.11 -16.44 -3.32
CA LEU A 172 -15.43 -16.30 -4.61
C LEU A 172 -15.27 -17.65 -5.34
N SER A 173 -15.98 -18.69 -4.91
CA SER A 173 -15.90 -20.03 -5.51
C SER A 173 -16.49 -20.08 -6.93
N LYS A 174 -17.41 -19.16 -7.25
CA LYS A 174 -18.09 -19.13 -8.54
C LYS A 174 -17.21 -18.54 -9.63
N GLU A 175 -16.80 -19.40 -10.57
CA GLU A 175 -16.11 -18.97 -11.78
C GLU A 175 -17.06 -18.19 -12.71
N ARG A 176 -16.55 -17.16 -13.38
CA ARG A 176 -17.32 -16.26 -14.26
C ARG A 176 -17.12 -16.53 -15.75
N LEU A 177 -16.00 -17.15 -16.11
CA LEU A 177 -15.71 -17.53 -17.50
C LEU A 177 -16.01 -19.00 -17.72
N PRO A 178 -16.53 -19.39 -18.90
CA PRO A 178 -16.63 -20.79 -19.30
C PRO A 178 -15.25 -21.46 -19.23
N GLU A 179 -15.23 -22.71 -18.79
CA GLU A 179 -13.99 -23.46 -18.55
C GLU A 179 -13.16 -23.63 -19.83
N ASP A 180 -13.79 -23.88 -20.95
CA ASP A 180 -13.12 -24.01 -22.26
C ASP A 180 -12.42 -22.74 -22.67
N ILE A 181 -13.01 -21.56 -22.41
CA ILE A 181 -12.39 -20.24 -22.64
C ILE A 181 -11.21 -20.06 -21.70
N ARG A 182 -11.41 -20.37 -20.42
CA ARG A 182 -10.36 -20.23 -19.41
C ARG A 182 -9.13 -21.09 -19.74
N LEU A 183 -9.33 -22.34 -20.08
CA LEU A 183 -8.25 -23.27 -20.43
C LEU A 183 -7.57 -22.88 -21.76
N ARG A 184 -8.36 -22.55 -22.80
CA ARG A 184 -7.86 -22.16 -24.13
C ARG A 184 -6.89 -20.98 -24.07
N TYR A 185 -7.15 -20.00 -23.21
CA TYR A 185 -6.31 -18.80 -23.07
C TYR A 185 -5.35 -18.87 -21.89
N GLY A 186 -5.29 -19.96 -21.15
CA GLY A 186 -4.42 -20.14 -19.99
C GLY A 186 -4.66 -19.06 -18.95
N LEU A 187 -5.93 -18.88 -18.55
CA LEU A 187 -6.34 -17.86 -17.58
C LEU A 187 -6.46 -18.47 -16.18
N ALA A 188 -6.01 -17.72 -15.19
CA ALA A 188 -6.19 -18.05 -13.79
C ALA A 188 -7.69 -18.08 -13.42
N GLU A 189 -8.05 -18.76 -12.35
CA GLU A 189 -9.39 -18.75 -11.78
C GLU A 189 -9.77 -17.36 -11.24
N TYR A 190 -11.07 -17.07 -11.18
CA TYR A 190 -11.58 -15.77 -10.77
C TYR A 190 -11.09 -15.34 -9.39
N ASN A 191 -11.21 -16.22 -8.39
CA ASN A 191 -10.76 -15.97 -7.02
C ASN A 191 -9.25 -15.71 -6.93
N TYR A 192 -8.45 -16.53 -7.64
CA TYR A 192 -7.00 -16.36 -7.70
C TYR A 192 -6.61 -15.02 -8.33
N ALA A 193 -7.22 -14.71 -9.49
CA ALA A 193 -6.92 -13.46 -10.19
C ALA A 193 -7.37 -12.22 -9.40
N LEU A 194 -8.55 -12.27 -8.77
CA LEU A 194 -9.05 -11.16 -7.97
C LEU A 194 -8.16 -10.89 -6.74
N LYS A 195 -7.76 -11.92 -6.02
CA LYS A 195 -6.82 -11.80 -4.89
C LYS A 195 -5.44 -11.34 -5.36
N GLY A 196 -4.93 -11.94 -6.43
CA GLY A 196 -3.62 -11.65 -6.99
C GLY A 196 -3.49 -10.25 -7.60
N ILE A 197 -4.57 -9.62 -8.08
CA ILE A 197 -4.50 -8.23 -8.52
C ILE A 197 -4.46 -7.25 -7.33
N HIS A 198 -5.11 -7.56 -6.21
CA HIS A 198 -5.10 -6.70 -5.03
C HIS A 198 -3.88 -6.94 -4.13
N PHE A 199 -3.48 -8.19 -3.95
CA PHE A 199 -2.43 -8.59 -3.02
C PHE A 199 -1.56 -9.69 -3.65
N PRO A 200 -0.78 -9.37 -4.69
CA PRO A 200 0.07 -10.35 -5.33
C PRO A 200 1.19 -10.79 -4.37
N GLU A 201 1.37 -12.09 -4.21
CA GLU A 201 2.44 -12.65 -3.42
C GLU A 201 3.80 -12.47 -4.11
N ASP A 202 3.79 -12.54 -5.44
CA ASP A 202 4.97 -12.35 -6.28
C ASP A 202 4.60 -11.80 -7.67
N LYS A 203 5.61 -11.66 -8.53
CA LYS A 203 5.44 -11.14 -9.91
C LYS A 203 4.69 -12.12 -10.82
N GLU A 204 4.76 -13.42 -10.57
CA GLU A 204 4.07 -14.46 -11.36
C GLU A 204 2.58 -14.44 -11.08
N VAL A 205 2.19 -14.42 -9.80
CA VAL A 205 0.79 -14.23 -9.37
C VAL A 205 0.21 -12.97 -9.99
N PHE A 206 0.95 -11.86 -9.94
CA PHE A 206 0.53 -10.60 -10.54
C PHE A 206 0.33 -10.71 -12.06
N TYR A 207 1.26 -11.36 -12.76
CA TYR A 207 1.18 -11.55 -14.22
C TYR A 207 -0.09 -12.31 -14.60
N HIS A 208 -0.38 -13.44 -13.95
CA HIS A 208 -1.56 -14.24 -14.24
C HIS A 208 -2.87 -13.53 -13.88
N ALA A 209 -2.90 -12.83 -12.76
CA ALA A 209 -4.04 -12.01 -12.35
C ALA A 209 -4.32 -10.88 -13.36
N ARG A 210 -3.29 -10.15 -13.78
CA ARG A 210 -3.38 -9.09 -14.77
C ARG A 210 -3.83 -9.60 -16.14
N LYS A 211 -3.27 -10.73 -16.60
CA LYS A 211 -3.66 -11.36 -17.88
C LYS A 211 -5.17 -11.64 -17.94
N ARG A 212 -5.71 -12.24 -16.89
CA ARG A 212 -7.15 -12.49 -16.79
C ARG A 212 -7.95 -11.19 -16.77
N ARG A 213 -7.53 -10.23 -15.96
CA ARG A 213 -8.22 -8.96 -15.81
C ARG A 213 -8.34 -8.19 -17.12
N VAL A 214 -7.25 -8.12 -17.91
CA VAL A 214 -7.23 -7.45 -19.23
C VAL A 214 -8.23 -8.12 -20.18
N LEU A 215 -8.31 -9.45 -20.20
CA LEU A 215 -9.28 -10.15 -21.03
C LEU A 215 -10.73 -9.86 -20.60
N GLU A 216 -11.02 -9.88 -19.29
CA GLU A 216 -12.37 -9.57 -18.78
C GLU A 216 -12.78 -8.12 -19.13
N GLU A 217 -11.90 -7.16 -19.03
CA GLU A 217 -12.16 -5.77 -19.46
C GLU A 217 -12.48 -5.70 -20.96
N PHE A 218 -11.68 -6.37 -21.77
CA PHE A 218 -11.89 -6.42 -23.21
C PHE A 218 -13.23 -7.08 -23.58
N LEU A 219 -13.57 -8.19 -22.96
CA LEU A 219 -14.86 -8.87 -23.16
C LEU A 219 -16.04 -7.97 -22.76
N ASN A 220 -15.93 -7.29 -21.61
CA ASN A 220 -16.97 -6.36 -21.18
C ASN A 220 -17.17 -5.19 -22.16
N LEU A 221 -16.10 -4.65 -22.73
CA LEU A 221 -16.17 -3.60 -23.74
C LEU A 221 -16.83 -4.10 -25.03
N LEU A 222 -16.53 -5.32 -25.48
CA LEU A 222 -17.16 -5.93 -26.65
C LEU A 222 -18.65 -6.16 -26.43
N ILE A 223 -19.04 -6.66 -25.26
CA ILE A 223 -20.45 -6.88 -24.91
C ILE A 223 -21.21 -5.56 -24.90
N GLN A 224 -20.65 -4.52 -24.24
CA GLN A 224 -21.29 -3.19 -24.22
C GLN A 224 -21.43 -2.60 -25.61
N LYS A 225 -20.42 -2.73 -26.47
CA LYS A 225 -20.47 -2.25 -27.86
C LYS A 225 -21.54 -2.98 -28.68
N ASN A 226 -21.68 -4.28 -28.53
CA ASN A 226 -22.70 -5.07 -29.21
C ASN A 226 -24.12 -4.71 -28.75
N LEU A 227 -24.30 -4.45 -27.43
CA LEU A 227 -25.60 -4.00 -26.87
C LEU A 227 -26.02 -2.59 -27.32
N LEU A 228 -25.06 -1.73 -27.69
CA LEU A 228 -25.34 -0.38 -28.21
C LEU A 228 -25.65 -0.34 -29.71
N ASN A 229 -25.33 -1.42 -30.44
CA ASN A 229 -25.57 -1.54 -31.88
C ASN A 229 -26.86 -2.30 -32.24
N HIS A 230 -27.64 -2.68 -31.23
CA HIS A 230 -28.99 -3.26 -31.33
C HIS A 230 -30.00 -2.36 -30.60
#